data_e99d45d2c1989817365d0463c3bca448
#
_entry.id   e99d45d2c1989817365d0463c3bca448
#
_cell.length_a   1.000
_cell.length_b   1.000
_cell.length_c   1.000
_cell.angle_alpha   90.00
_cell.angle_beta   90.00
_cell.angle_gamma   90.00
#
_symmetry.space_group_name_H-M   'P 1'
#
loop_
_entity.id
_entity.type
_entity.pdbx_description
1 polymer ?
#
loop_
_entity_poly.entity_id
_entity_poly.type
_entity_poly.pdbx_seq_one_letter_code
_entity_poly.pdbx_strand_id
1 'polypeptide(L)'
;MTKADIVNEISKQTGVEKAQVQQIVEAFMESVKNALIENKDKKGKDRGVFLRGFGSFIIKDRAPKVARNITEGTSIDIPAHCIPAFKPSKSFVAQIKNDTMKEQ
;
A
#
# COMPACT_ATOMS: atom_id res chain seq x y z
N MET A 1 15.43 0.94 0.96
CA MET A 1 15.26 0.12 -0.26
C MET A 1 14.28 0.81 -1.20
N THR A 2 14.61 0.88 -2.46
CA THR A 2 13.79 1.54 -3.48
C THR A 2 13.23 0.50 -4.45
N LYS A 3 12.37 0.95 -5.37
CA LYS A 3 11.88 0.10 -6.45
C LYS A 3 13.05 -0.52 -7.25
N ALA A 4 14.05 0.29 -7.54
CA ALA A 4 15.23 -0.19 -8.30
C ALA A 4 15.99 -1.29 -7.55
N ASP A 5 16.09 -1.17 -6.22
CA ASP A 5 16.73 -2.20 -5.40
C ASP A 5 15.94 -3.50 -5.43
N ILE A 6 14.62 -3.42 -5.37
CA ILE A 6 13.74 -4.60 -5.45
C ILE A 6 13.88 -5.28 -6.81
N VAL A 7 13.89 -4.49 -7.89
CA VAL A 7 14.09 -5.01 -9.25
C VAL A 7 15.43 -5.76 -9.35
N ASN A 8 16.49 -5.18 -8.81
CA ASN A 8 17.80 -5.83 -8.81
C ASN A 8 17.80 -7.15 -8.05
N GLU A 9 17.18 -7.19 -6.87
CA GLU A 9 17.09 -8.41 -6.07
C GLU A 9 16.32 -9.50 -6.79
N ILE A 10 15.16 -9.16 -7.35
CA ILE A 10 14.33 -10.14 -8.06
C ILE A 10 15.08 -10.69 -9.28
N SER A 11 15.75 -9.82 -10.02
CA SER A 11 16.55 -10.22 -11.18
C SER A 11 17.62 -11.24 -10.78
N LYS A 12 18.32 -10.99 -9.67
CA LYS A 12 19.34 -11.91 -9.15
C LYS A 12 18.77 -13.23 -8.68
N GLN A 13 17.62 -13.19 -8.00
CA GLN A 13 16.99 -14.39 -7.46
C GLN A 13 16.39 -15.29 -8.53
N THR A 14 15.85 -14.70 -9.60
CA THR A 14 15.09 -15.44 -10.61
C THR A 14 15.88 -15.69 -11.90
N GLY A 15 16.94 -14.94 -12.13
CA GLY A 15 17.67 -14.99 -13.39
C GLY A 15 16.98 -14.24 -14.54
N VAL A 16 15.88 -13.55 -14.27
CA VAL A 16 15.15 -12.77 -15.27
C VAL A 16 15.87 -11.43 -15.46
N GLU A 17 15.94 -10.93 -16.70
CA GLU A 17 16.58 -9.64 -17.00
C GLU A 17 15.91 -8.50 -16.25
N LYS A 18 16.71 -7.53 -15.81
CA LYS A 18 16.24 -6.37 -15.06
C LYS A 18 15.13 -5.60 -15.79
N ALA A 19 15.25 -5.41 -17.09
CA ALA A 19 14.25 -4.71 -17.89
C ALA A 19 12.89 -5.40 -17.81
N GLN A 20 12.87 -6.72 -17.89
CA GLN A 20 11.65 -7.51 -17.79
C GLN A 20 11.08 -7.47 -16.37
N VAL A 21 11.93 -7.57 -15.36
CA VAL A 21 11.52 -7.50 -13.96
C VAL A 21 10.89 -6.13 -13.68
N GLN A 22 11.53 -5.07 -14.13
CA GLN A 22 11.02 -3.71 -13.95
C GLN A 22 9.63 -3.55 -14.57
N GLN A 23 9.45 -4.06 -15.79
CA GLN A 23 8.17 -4.01 -16.47
C GLN A 23 7.08 -4.73 -15.68
N ILE A 24 7.39 -5.91 -15.15
CA ILE A 24 6.43 -6.69 -14.34
C ILE A 24 6.10 -5.99 -13.03
N VAL A 25 7.11 -5.48 -12.33
CA VAL A 25 6.92 -4.78 -11.06
C VAL A 25 6.05 -3.53 -11.26
N GLU A 26 6.32 -2.75 -12.30
CA GLU A 26 5.52 -1.57 -12.60
C GLU A 26 4.09 -1.92 -12.99
N ALA A 27 3.90 -2.97 -13.78
CA ALA A 27 2.57 -3.45 -14.15
C ALA A 27 1.79 -3.92 -12.93
N PHE A 28 2.45 -4.60 -11.99
CA PHE A 28 1.84 -5.03 -10.74
C PHE A 28 1.33 -3.83 -9.94
N MET A 29 2.17 -2.82 -9.75
CA MET A 29 1.78 -1.63 -8.99
C MET A 29 0.64 -0.86 -9.67
N GLU A 30 0.66 -0.75 -11.00
CA GLU A 30 -0.42 -0.11 -11.75
C GLU A 30 -1.73 -0.89 -11.62
N SER A 31 -1.67 -2.22 -11.66
CA SER A 31 -2.86 -3.06 -11.48
C SER A 31 -3.48 -2.85 -10.10
N VAL A 32 -2.67 -2.77 -9.05
CA VAL A 32 -3.17 -2.51 -7.69
C VAL A 32 -3.81 -1.13 -7.62
N LYS A 33 -3.13 -0.09 -8.13
CA LYS A 33 -3.66 1.27 -8.13
C LYS A 33 -4.99 1.35 -8.86
N ASN A 34 -5.04 0.80 -10.06
CA ASN A 34 -6.24 0.85 -10.90
C ASN A 34 -7.40 0.09 -10.27
N ALA A 35 -7.13 -1.06 -9.66
CA ALA A 35 -8.16 -1.83 -8.97
C ALA A 35 -8.77 -1.03 -7.82
N LEU A 36 -7.94 -0.34 -7.05
CA LEU A 36 -8.43 0.47 -5.93
C LEU A 36 -9.23 1.68 -6.43
N ILE A 37 -8.74 2.36 -7.46
CA ILE A 37 -9.42 3.52 -8.04
C ILE A 37 -10.79 3.13 -8.60
N GLU A 38 -10.86 2.04 -9.36
CA GLU A 38 -12.10 1.59 -9.99
C GLU A 38 -13.12 1.12 -8.98
N ASN A 39 -12.69 0.56 -7.86
CA ASN A 39 -13.58 -0.08 -6.88
C ASN A 39 -13.75 0.73 -5.59
N LYS A 40 -13.25 1.95 -5.54
CA LYS A 40 -13.29 2.77 -4.32
C LYS A 40 -14.69 3.01 -3.78
N ASP A 41 -15.69 3.05 -4.67
CA ASP A 41 -17.08 3.31 -4.29
C ASP A 41 -17.87 2.04 -3.96
N LYS A 42 -17.27 0.87 -4.14
CA LYS A 42 -17.88 -0.40 -3.74
C LYS A 42 -17.77 -0.59 -2.24
N LYS A 43 -18.51 -1.52 -1.69
CA LYS A 43 -18.52 -1.82 -0.26
C LYS A 43 -17.90 -3.18 0.02
N GLY A 44 -17.34 -3.32 1.22
CA GLY A 44 -16.82 -4.60 1.69
C GLY A 44 -15.56 -5.03 0.98
N LYS A 45 -15.44 -6.33 0.76
CA LYS A 45 -14.23 -6.94 0.20
C LYS A 45 -13.96 -6.55 -1.24
N ASP A 46 -14.98 -6.09 -1.97
CA ASP A 46 -14.85 -5.74 -3.39
C ASP A 46 -13.99 -4.49 -3.61
N ARG A 47 -13.73 -3.72 -2.56
CA ARG A 47 -12.91 -2.49 -2.64
C ARG A 47 -11.42 -2.76 -2.58
N GLY A 48 -11.00 -3.90 -2.07
CA GLY A 48 -9.60 -4.15 -1.75
C GLY A 48 -8.92 -5.10 -2.71
N VAL A 49 -7.59 -5.13 -2.62
CA VAL A 49 -6.76 -6.11 -3.32
C VAL A 49 -6.10 -6.97 -2.25
N PHE A 50 -6.41 -8.27 -2.26
CA PHE A 50 -5.97 -9.19 -1.22
C PHE A 50 -4.84 -10.06 -1.76
N LEU A 51 -3.67 -9.96 -1.13
CA LEU A 51 -2.49 -10.74 -1.51
C LEU A 51 -2.15 -11.69 -0.38
N ARG A 52 -2.57 -12.94 -0.56
CA ARG A 52 -2.44 -13.98 0.46
C ARG A 52 -0.99 -14.12 0.94
N GLY A 53 -0.80 -14.11 2.25
CA GLY A 53 0.52 -14.25 2.87
C GLY A 53 1.32 -12.96 2.95
N PHE A 54 0.86 -11.90 2.31
CA PHE A 54 1.53 -10.60 2.33
C PHE A 54 0.68 -9.56 3.05
N GLY A 55 -0.49 -9.28 2.52
CA GLY A 55 -1.39 -8.29 3.10
C GLY A 55 -2.45 -7.87 2.11
N SER A 56 -3.14 -6.80 2.43
CA SER A 56 -4.23 -6.28 1.62
C SER A 56 -4.06 -4.78 1.42
N PHE A 57 -4.28 -4.34 0.18
CA PHE A 57 -4.44 -2.92 -0.10
C PHE A 57 -5.91 -2.60 0.02
N ILE A 58 -6.24 -1.66 0.89
CA ILE A 58 -7.62 -1.32 1.22
C ILE A 58 -7.87 0.16 1.02
N ILE A 59 -9.14 0.53 0.99
CA ILE A 59 -9.57 1.91 0.94
C ILE A 59 -10.15 2.28 2.31
N LYS A 60 -9.68 3.37 2.87
CA LYS A 60 -10.22 3.93 4.10
C LYS A 60 -11.01 5.19 3.80
N ASP A 61 -12.20 5.27 4.36
CA ASP A 61 -13.04 6.46 4.26
C ASP A 61 -12.63 7.43 5.36
N ARG A 62 -12.39 8.67 4.98
CA ARG A 62 -12.09 9.75 5.92
C ARG A 62 -13.26 10.70 5.97
N ALA A 63 -13.80 10.92 7.16
CA ALA A 63 -14.87 11.87 7.38
C ALA A 63 -14.38 13.31 7.11
N PRO A 64 -15.26 14.22 6.74
CA PRO A 64 -14.87 15.62 6.59
C PRO A 64 -14.43 16.18 7.93
N LYS A 65 -13.45 17.07 7.90
CA LYS A 65 -12.97 17.73 9.11
C LYS A 65 -12.54 19.15 8.81
N VAL A 66 -12.42 19.94 9.86
CA VAL A 66 -11.91 21.30 9.77
C VAL A 66 -10.50 21.32 10.35
N ALA A 67 -9.53 21.74 9.53
CA ALA A 67 -8.17 21.96 9.98
C ALA A 67 -7.98 23.43 10.27
N ARG A 68 -7.34 23.76 11.41
CA ARG A 68 -7.05 25.11 11.79
C ARG A 68 -5.61 25.46 11.47
N ASN A 69 -5.41 26.57 10.77
CA ASN A 69 -4.08 27.13 10.62
C ASN A 69 -3.84 28.11 11.78
N ILE A 70 -3.07 27.68 12.75
CA ILE A 70 -2.81 28.43 13.97
C ILE A 70 -2.07 29.73 13.66
N THR A 71 -1.19 29.74 12.67
CA THR A 71 -0.37 30.89 12.30
C THR A 71 -1.20 32.00 11.67
N GLU A 72 -2.17 31.65 10.82
CA GLU A 72 -2.98 32.63 10.11
C GLU A 72 -4.36 32.82 10.73
N GLY A 73 -4.73 31.99 11.70
CA GLY A 73 -6.05 32.04 12.33
C GLY A 73 -7.21 31.65 11.42
N THR A 74 -6.93 31.00 10.31
CA THR A 74 -7.95 30.58 9.33
C THR A 74 -8.29 29.12 9.51
N SER A 75 -9.53 28.77 9.13
CA SER A 75 -10.00 27.38 9.09
C SER A 75 -9.97 26.88 7.65
N ILE A 76 -9.55 25.63 7.47
CA ILE A 76 -9.55 24.96 6.18
C ILE A 76 -10.51 23.77 6.27
N ASP A 77 -11.53 23.77 5.41
CA ASP A 77 -12.46 22.64 5.33
C ASP A 77 -11.84 21.54 4.48
N ILE A 78 -11.68 20.36 5.08
CA ILE A 78 -11.21 19.16 4.37
C ILE A 78 -12.43 18.29 4.11
N PRO A 79 -12.83 18.12 2.84
CA PRO A 79 -14.02 17.32 2.53
C PRO A 79 -13.79 15.83 2.81
N ALA A 80 -14.87 15.08 2.90
CA ALA A 80 -14.80 13.63 2.99
C ALA A 80 -14.07 13.09 1.77
N HIS A 81 -13.21 12.09 1.97
CA HIS A 81 -12.43 11.52 0.88
C HIS A 81 -12.01 10.09 1.23
N CYS A 82 -11.52 9.38 0.23
CA CYS A 82 -10.99 8.03 0.40
C CYS A 82 -9.48 8.06 0.25
N ILE A 83 -8.79 7.23 1.03
CA ILE A 83 -7.34 7.07 0.90
C ILE A 83 -6.98 5.59 0.78
N PRO A 84 -5.92 5.25 0.06
CA PRO A 84 -5.42 3.88 0.06
C PRO A 84 -4.63 3.61 1.35
N ALA A 85 -4.65 2.36 1.79
CA ALA A 85 -3.88 1.92 2.94
C ALA A 85 -3.45 0.47 2.74
N PHE A 86 -2.42 0.06 3.45
CA PHE A 86 -1.95 -1.32 3.42
C PHE A 86 -2.15 -1.94 4.79
N LYS A 87 -2.79 -3.12 4.79
CA LYS A 87 -2.98 -3.91 6.01
C LYS A 87 -2.17 -5.20 5.86
N PRO A 88 -1.09 -5.37 6.64
CA PRO A 88 -0.27 -6.58 6.52
C PRO A 88 -1.04 -7.81 6.98
N SER A 89 -0.70 -8.98 6.41
CA SER A 89 -1.29 -10.25 6.82
C SER A 89 -0.81 -10.63 8.22
N LYS A 90 -1.57 -11.50 8.88
CA LYS A 90 -1.20 -11.99 10.21
C LYS A 90 0.15 -12.69 10.20
N SER A 91 0.43 -13.47 9.17
CA SER A 91 1.71 -14.17 9.03
C SER A 91 2.88 -13.20 8.86
N PHE A 92 2.69 -12.13 8.10
CA PHE A 92 3.70 -11.09 7.93
C PHE A 92 3.98 -10.39 9.27
N VAL A 93 2.93 -10.00 9.98
CA VAL A 93 3.06 -9.37 11.30
C VAL A 93 3.81 -10.30 12.26
N ALA A 94 3.45 -11.59 12.26
CA ALA A 94 4.08 -12.58 13.14
C ALA A 94 5.58 -12.73 12.82
N GLN A 95 5.97 -12.72 11.55
CA GLN A 95 7.38 -12.81 11.16
C GLN A 95 8.18 -11.63 11.71
N ILE A 96 7.66 -10.42 11.61
CA ILE A 96 8.31 -9.22 12.13
C ILE A 96 8.45 -9.30 13.65
N LYS A 97 7.38 -9.71 14.35
CA LYS A 97 7.40 -9.85 15.82
C LYS A 97 8.41 -10.88 16.28
N ASN A 98 8.45 -12.03 15.60
CA ASN A 98 9.38 -13.10 15.95
C ASN A 98 10.83 -12.68 15.80
N ASP A 99 11.17 -11.99 14.74
CA ASP A 99 12.50 -11.45 14.52
C ASP A 99 12.89 -10.45 15.62
N THR A 100 11.96 -9.57 15.99
CA THR A 100 12.18 -8.61 17.08
C THR A 100 12.44 -9.32 18.40
N MET A 101 11.70 -10.39 18.69
CA MET A 101 11.86 -11.16 19.92
C MET A 101 13.18 -11.94 19.96
N LYS A 102 13.66 -12.40 18.80
CA LYS A 102 14.93 -13.14 18.70
C LYS A 102 16.14 -12.27 18.97
N GLU A 103 16.06 -10.98 18.69
CA GLU A 103 17.15 -10.04 18.89
C GLU A 103 17.30 -9.60 20.37
N GLN A 104 16.34 -9.94 21.19
CA GLN A 104 16.35 -9.67 22.63
C GLN A 104 16.93 -10.89 23.36
#